data_d2913b0073c2fe87e167bc7bd520e0fa
#
_entry.id   d2913b0073c2fe87e167bc7bd520e0fa
#
_cell.length_a   1.000
_cell.length_b   1.000
_cell.length_c   1.000
_cell.angle_alpha   90.00
_cell.angle_beta   90.00
_cell.angle_gamma   90.00
#
_symmetry.space_group_name_H-M   'P 1'
#
loop_
_entity.id
_entity.type
_entity.pdbx_description
1 polymer ?
#
loop_
_entity_poly.entity_id
_entity_poly.type
_entity_poly.pdbx_seq_one_letter_code
_entity_poly.pdbx_strand_id
1 'polypeptide(L)'
;MEPFLAIGEILKEKGHHVICAFPEQFRDLAENSNLEFASLGKKFIEMLDSDTGKAALGGGGSGFKKFLANVKLAKNSTEINKELIHRQYELIENESPDRIIYNGKAIYPIIWGLYNKGKTVLVSPVPYMHYVKNHTHVAFNSDFGSFLNKLTFSLANFGMVMTTMISKKWLKLTKKITRKQIKTALLSNKAIYTISPSLFPRPKEWNENLKVLGYQQPHRRKNWEPDKDLNEFLEKHKSDRILFITFGSMTNPKPAEITRTIIEILEQNHLPAIINTASGGLVKPDNFDSERYHFVSRIPYDWIFPKIYAVIHHGGSGTTHLALKSGCAQMIIPHIIDQFVWNTIISNMGAGPKGMKIGKITTKNLEPKILELVNNSAFKKQAEQAAVRMEKEDFREELYKSIIEL
;
A
#
# COMPACT_ATOMS: atom_id res chain seq x y z
N MET A 1 4.79 2.59 4.19
CA MET A 1 5.71 3.02 5.27
C MET A 1 6.09 1.83 6.17
N GLU A 2 5.14 1.07 6.68
CA GLU A 2 5.38 -0.05 7.62
C GLU A 2 6.54 -0.99 7.23
N PRO A 3 6.68 -1.48 5.98
CA PRO A 3 7.82 -2.34 5.64
C PRO A 3 9.19 -1.68 5.81
N PHE A 4 9.28 -0.36 5.60
CA PHE A 4 10.54 0.37 5.79
C PHE A 4 10.86 0.56 7.28
N LEU A 5 9.85 0.78 8.12
CA LEU A 5 10.05 0.81 9.57
C LEU A 5 10.50 -0.55 10.09
N ALA A 6 9.85 -1.63 9.67
CA ALA A 6 10.23 -3.00 10.04
C ALA A 6 11.68 -3.34 9.63
N ILE A 7 12.07 -2.95 8.42
CA ILE A 7 13.47 -3.10 7.95
C ILE A 7 14.41 -2.26 8.80
N GLY A 8 14.03 -1.02 9.11
CA GLY A 8 14.81 -0.14 9.98
C GLY A 8 15.03 -0.72 11.38
N GLU A 9 14.00 -1.29 11.98
CA GLU A 9 14.09 -1.98 13.28
C GLU A 9 15.05 -3.18 13.21
N ILE A 10 14.93 -4.02 12.17
CA ILE A 10 15.83 -5.18 11.96
C ILE A 10 17.29 -4.72 11.85
N LEU A 11 17.56 -3.68 11.06
CA LEU A 11 18.90 -3.16 10.88
C LEU A 11 19.46 -2.56 12.19
N LYS A 12 18.64 -1.80 12.91
CA LYS A 12 19.03 -1.22 14.20
C LYS A 12 19.34 -2.29 15.25
N GLU A 13 18.55 -3.35 15.35
CA GLU A 13 18.82 -4.49 16.22
C GLU A 13 20.12 -5.22 15.91
N LYS A 14 20.53 -5.19 14.64
CA LYS A 14 21.82 -5.74 14.18
C LYS A 14 23.00 -4.75 14.33
N GLY A 15 22.77 -3.59 14.99
CA GLY A 15 23.80 -2.61 15.32
C GLY A 15 24.08 -1.56 14.26
N HIS A 16 23.23 -1.44 13.23
CA HIS A 16 23.39 -0.39 12.21
C HIS A 16 22.78 0.94 12.69
N HIS A 17 23.39 2.06 12.30
CA HIS A 17 22.78 3.37 12.38
C HIS A 17 21.76 3.53 11.24
N VAL A 18 20.51 3.88 11.56
CA VAL A 18 19.40 3.91 10.61
C VAL A 18 18.69 5.24 10.65
N ILE A 19 18.63 5.92 9.51
CA ILE A 19 17.89 7.18 9.32
C ILE A 19 16.70 6.93 8.40
N CYS A 20 15.49 7.20 8.90
CA CYS A 20 14.25 7.09 8.15
C CYS A 20 13.94 8.41 7.43
N ALA A 21 14.23 8.47 6.13
CA ALA A 21 13.92 9.61 5.28
C ALA A 21 12.49 9.52 4.75
N PHE A 22 11.54 10.18 5.40
CA PHE A 22 10.11 10.14 5.06
C PHE A 22 9.50 11.55 4.94
N PRO A 23 8.31 11.69 4.30
CA PRO A 23 7.50 12.91 4.44
C PRO A 23 7.21 13.21 5.91
N GLU A 24 7.14 14.52 6.24
CA GLU A 24 7.01 15.02 7.61
C GLU A 24 5.86 14.40 8.40
N GLN A 25 4.74 14.09 7.71
CA GLN A 25 3.55 13.49 8.32
C GLN A 25 3.79 12.09 8.91
N PHE A 26 4.95 11.49 8.65
CA PHE A 26 5.31 10.16 9.14
C PHE A 26 6.40 10.19 10.22
N ARG A 27 6.72 11.37 10.77
CA ARG A 27 7.69 11.54 11.86
C ARG A 27 7.37 10.66 13.06
N ASP A 28 6.14 10.78 13.57
CA ASP A 28 5.69 10.01 14.73
C ASP A 28 5.80 8.50 14.54
N LEU A 29 5.62 8.01 13.30
CA LEU A 29 5.77 6.58 13.02
C LEU A 29 7.22 6.10 13.14
N ALA A 30 8.19 6.91 12.68
CA ALA A 30 9.60 6.58 12.80
C ALA A 30 10.06 6.68 14.26
N GLU A 31 9.71 7.76 14.96
CA GLU A 31 10.04 7.98 16.37
C GLU A 31 9.41 6.93 17.30
N ASN A 32 8.15 6.52 17.02
CA ASN A 32 7.49 5.44 17.75
C ASN A 32 8.14 4.07 17.51
N SER A 33 8.80 3.87 16.37
CA SER A 33 9.66 2.70 16.11
C SER A 33 11.08 2.89 16.65
N ASN A 34 11.33 3.95 17.40
CA ASN A 34 12.64 4.29 17.96
C ASN A 34 13.73 4.41 16.87
N LEU A 35 13.38 4.93 15.70
CA LEU A 35 14.29 5.17 14.57
C LEU A 35 14.52 6.67 14.40
N GLU A 36 15.73 7.05 13.97
CA GLU A 36 16.04 8.42 13.64
C GLU A 36 15.26 8.86 12.40
N PHE A 37 14.77 10.10 12.40
CA PHE A 37 13.92 10.64 11.36
C PHE A 37 14.57 11.81 10.65
N ALA A 38 14.56 11.78 9.31
CA ALA A 38 14.91 12.91 8.45
C ALA A 38 13.72 13.28 7.56
N SER A 39 13.36 14.57 7.55
CA SER A 39 12.20 15.05 6.80
C SER A 39 12.48 15.21 5.32
N LEU A 40 11.68 14.60 4.48
CA LEU A 40 11.61 14.88 3.04
C LEU A 40 10.57 15.97 2.68
N GLY A 41 10.08 16.71 3.70
CA GLY A 41 9.07 17.77 3.56
C GLY A 41 7.64 17.24 3.60
N LYS A 42 6.67 18.16 3.65
CA LYS A 42 5.24 17.84 3.80
C LYS A 42 4.43 17.97 2.51
N LYS A 43 4.90 18.79 1.56
CA LYS A 43 4.15 19.20 0.37
C LYS A 43 3.67 18.06 -0.50
N PHE A 44 4.41 16.94 -0.57
CA PHE A 44 4.01 15.78 -1.39
C PHE A 44 2.71 15.14 -0.88
N ILE A 45 2.58 14.94 0.43
CA ILE A 45 1.35 14.38 1.01
C ILE A 45 0.23 15.42 0.97
N GLU A 46 0.51 16.69 1.32
CA GLU A 46 -0.47 17.78 1.21
C GLU A 46 -1.06 17.91 -0.20
N MET A 47 -0.24 17.73 -1.24
CA MET A 47 -0.71 17.71 -2.62
C MET A 47 -1.68 16.55 -2.88
N LEU A 48 -1.39 15.35 -2.37
CA LEU A 48 -2.27 14.19 -2.53
C LEU A 48 -3.58 14.39 -1.77
N ASP A 49 -3.55 15.04 -0.61
CA ASP A 49 -4.71 15.31 0.25
C ASP A 49 -5.51 16.54 -0.19
N SER A 50 -4.99 17.33 -1.14
CA SER A 50 -5.72 18.48 -1.70
C SER A 50 -6.94 18.03 -2.50
N ASP A 51 -7.94 18.92 -2.67
CA ASP A 51 -9.14 18.65 -3.47
C ASP A 51 -8.79 18.22 -4.91
N THR A 52 -7.75 18.82 -5.49
CA THR A 52 -7.25 18.45 -6.81
C THR A 52 -6.63 17.04 -6.81
N GLY A 53 -5.86 16.70 -5.78
CA GLY A 53 -5.30 15.37 -5.57
C GLY A 53 -6.39 14.32 -5.38
N LYS A 54 -7.36 14.59 -4.50
CA LYS A 54 -8.52 13.73 -4.25
C LYS A 54 -9.37 13.52 -5.51
N ALA A 55 -9.62 14.59 -6.28
CA ALA A 55 -10.38 14.49 -7.55
C ALA A 55 -9.63 13.68 -8.61
N ALA A 56 -8.32 13.83 -8.71
CA ALA A 56 -7.49 13.07 -9.63
C ALA A 56 -7.42 11.56 -9.25
N LEU A 57 -7.32 11.26 -7.96
CA LEU A 57 -7.20 9.89 -7.44
C LEU A 57 -8.57 9.22 -7.25
N GLY A 58 -9.57 9.93 -6.75
CA GLY A 58 -10.87 9.37 -6.36
C GLY A 58 -11.94 9.27 -7.46
N GLY A 59 -11.76 9.96 -8.60
CA GLY A 59 -12.58 9.73 -9.79
C GLY A 59 -14.03 10.22 -9.81
N GLY A 60 -14.40 11.23 -9.06
CA GLY A 60 -15.70 11.91 -9.17
C GLY A 60 -15.61 13.14 -10.09
N GLY A 61 -16.24 13.10 -11.29
CA GLY A 61 -16.34 14.25 -12.19
C GLY A 61 -16.43 13.86 -13.67
N SER A 62 -16.96 14.78 -14.51
CA SER A 62 -16.97 14.58 -15.98
C SER A 62 -15.54 14.45 -16.51
N GLY A 63 -15.35 13.75 -17.64
CA GLY A 63 -14.05 13.50 -18.24
C GLY A 63 -13.20 14.77 -18.44
N PHE A 64 -13.81 15.89 -18.78
CA PHE A 64 -13.15 17.18 -18.97
C PHE A 64 -12.66 17.81 -17.65
N LYS A 65 -13.48 17.80 -16.58
CA LYS A 65 -13.07 18.27 -15.24
C LYS A 65 -11.91 17.44 -14.69
N LYS A 66 -11.94 16.14 -14.94
CA LYS A 66 -10.88 15.21 -14.55
C LYS A 66 -9.59 15.46 -15.32
N PHE A 67 -9.69 15.74 -16.61
CA PHE A 67 -8.54 16.11 -17.43
C PHE A 67 -7.89 17.41 -16.93
N LEU A 68 -8.68 18.46 -16.66
CA LEU A 68 -8.16 19.72 -16.11
C LEU A 68 -7.52 19.54 -14.72
N ALA A 69 -8.14 18.74 -13.84
CA ALA A 69 -7.56 18.39 -12.53
C ALA A 69 -6.23 17.66 -12.69
N ASN A 70 -6.13 16.73 -13.61
CA ASN A 70 -4.88 16.01 -13.88
C ASN A 70 -3.78 16.92 -14.45
N VAL A 71 -4.11 17.85 -15.36
CA VAL A 71 -3.16 18.84 -15.90
C VAL A 71 -2.66 19.78 -14.78
N LYS A 72 -3.55 20.28 -13.94
CA LYS A 72 -3.19 21.13 -12.79
C LYS A 72 -2.34 20.37 -11.77
N LEU A 73 -2.70 19.13 -11.48
CA LEU A 73 -1.94 18.25 -10.60
C LEU A 73 -0.55 17.96 -11.18
N ALA A 74 -0.44 17.68 -12.49
CA ALA A 74 0.84 17.46 -13.15
C ALA A 74 1.77 18.66 -13.08
N LYS A 75 1.24 19.88 -13.25
CA LYS A 75 2.02 21.12 -13.13
C LYS A 75 2.51 21.35 -11.69
N ASN A 76 1.63 21.20 -10.71
CA ASN A 76 1.99 21.36 -9.29
C ASN A 76 2.94 20.25 -8.83
N SER A 77 2.77 19.01 -9.33
CA SER A 77 3.63 17.89 -8.97
C SER A 77 5.07 18.05 -9.46
N THR A 78 5.31 18.84 -10.52
CA THR A 78 6.66 19.06 -11.05
C THR A 78 7.53 19.80 -10.03
N GLU A 79 7.06 20.90 -9.46
CA GLU A 79 7.83 21.68 -8.46
C GLU A 79 7.97 20.92 -7.14
N ILE A 80 6.92 20.22 -6.72
CA ILE A 80 6.95 19.38 -5.51
C ILE A 80 7.92 18.21 -5.67
N ASN A 81 7.91 17.54 -6.82
CA ASN A 81 8.86 16.47 -7.11
C ASN A 81 10.30 16.99 -7.20
N LYS A 82 10.50 18.17 -7.78
CA LYS A 82 11.82 18.82 -7.82
C LYS A 82 12.33 19.10 -6.40
N GLU A 83 11.51 19.68 -5.53
CA GLU A 83 11.87 19.91 -4.12
C GLU A 83 12.16 18.57 -3.41
N LEU A 84 11.32 17.57 -3.58
CA LEU A 84 11.51 16.24 -2.98
C LEU A 84 12.85 15.62 -3.39
N ILE A 85 13.21 15.73 -4.67
CA ILE A 85 14.47 15.19 -5.19
C ILE A 85 15.68 15.98 -4.67
N HIS A 86 15.57 17.31 -4.52
CA HIS A 86 16.62 18.13 -3.88
C HIS A 86 16.84 17.73 -2.43
N ARG A 87 15.75 17.51 -1.65
CA ARG A 87 15.86 17.04 -0.26
C ARG A 87 16.50 15.65 -0.17
N GLN A 88 16.16 14.73 -1.09
CA GLN A 88 16.82 13.43 -1.17
C GLN A 88 18.33 13.59 -1.44
N TYR A 89 18.69 14.48 -2.37
CA TYR A 89 20.07 14.76 -2.71
C TYR A 89 20.84 15.31 -1.51
N GLU A 90 20.35 16.40 -0.91
CA GLU A 90 20.99 17.06 0.23
C GLU A 90 21.18 16.12 1.41
N LEU A 91 20.14 15.34 1.75
CA LEU A 91 20.22 14.37 2.84
C LEU A 91 21.27 13.29 2.56
N ILE A 92 21.24 12.68 1.39
CA ILE A 92 22.16 11.57 1.05
C ILE A 92 23.62 12.05 0.97
N GLU A 93 23.88 13.26 0.44
CA GLU A 93 25.24 13.82 0.38
C GLU A 93 25.74 14.23 1.77
N ASN A 94 24.86 14.75 2.63
CA ASN A 94 25.24 15.15 4.00
C ASN A 94 25.51 13.93 4.91
N GLU A 95 24.62 12.92 4.85
CA GLU A 95 24.74 11.72 5.69
C GLU A 95 25.77 10.73 5.18
N SER A 96 26.12 10.79 3.89
CA SER A 96 27.09 9.87 3.27
C SER A 96 26.86 8.39 3.62
N PRO A 97 25.64 7.85 3.39
CA PRO A 97 25.28 6.52 3.88
C PRO A 97 26.08 5.42 3.18
N ASP A 98 26.34 4.32 3.91
CA ASP A 98 26.91 3.13 3.31
C ASP A 98 25.96 2.42 2.37
N ARG A 99 24.64 2.50 2.66
CA ARG A 99 23.55 1.89 1.88
C ARG A 99 22.30 2.73 1.86
N ILE A 100 21.55 2.60 0.78
CA ILE A 100 20.24 3.23 0.64
C ILE A 100 19.18 2.17 0.32
N ILE A 101 18.17 2.10 1.16
CA ILE A 101 16.97 1.30 0.95
C ILE A 101 15.86 2.26 0.51
N TYR A 102 15.29 2.05 -0.65
CA TYR A 102 14.39 3.04 -1.23
C TYR A 102 13.15 2.42 -1.87
N ASN A 103 12.08 3.21 -1.99
CA ASN A 103 10.88 2.82 -2.73
C ASN A 103 10.94 3.32 -4.18
N GLY A 104 10.10 2.77 -5.06
CA GLY A 104 10.08 3.09 -6.49
C GLY A 104 9.73 4.56 -6.85
N LYS A 105 9.41 5.41 -5.85
CA LYS A 105 9.18 6.85 -6.05
C LYS A 105 10.40 7.70 -5.70
N ALA A 106 11.38 7.15 -5.02
CA ALA A 106 12.62 7.84 -4.70
C ALA A 106 13.58 7.79 -5.90
N ILE A 107 13.91 8.95 -6.46
CA ILE A 107 14.66 9.04 -7.72
C ILE A 107 16.16 9.22 -7.49
N TYR A 108 16.56 10.04 -6.49
CA TYR A 108 17.98 10.28 -6.28
C TYR A 108 18.78 9.01 -5.91
N PRO A 109 18.26 8.04 -5.15
CA PRO A 109 18.93 6.76 -4.92
C PRO A 109 19.33 6.01 -6.19
N ILE A 110 18.57 6.14 -7.29
CA ILE A 110 18.92 5.54 -8.58
C ILE A 110 20.19 6.20 -9.14
N ILE A 111 20.26 7.54 -9.07
CA ILE A 111 21.42 8.32 -9.52
C ILE A 111 22.64 7.99 -8.66
N TRP A 112 22.49 8.00 -7.34
CA TRP A 112 23.54 7.68 -6.39
C TRP A 112 24.09 6.27 -6.58
N GLY A 113 23.23 5.29 -6.82
CA GLY A 113 23.58 3.89 -7.07
C GLY A 113 24.39 3.66 -8.35
N LEU A 114 24.36 4.58 -9.33
CA LEU A 114 25.23 4.49 -10.52
C LEU A 114 26.73 4.64 -10.16
N TYR A 115 27.04 5.35 -9.08
CA TYR A 115 28.40 5.58 -8.59
C TYR A 115 28.74 4.72 -7.37
N ASN A 116 27.74 4.19 -6.70
CA ASN A 116 27.84 3.35 -5.50
C ASN A 116 27.22 1.98 -5.78
N LYS A 117 27.81 1.26 -6.73
CA LYS A 117 27.29 -0.03 -7.21
C LYS A 117 27.09 -1.02 -6.06
N GLY A 118 25.95 -1.70 -6.06
CA GLY A 118 25.57 -2.69 -5.05
C GLY A 118 25.07 -2.10 -3.72
N LYS A 119 25.17 -0.77 -3.53
CA LYS A 119 24.83 -0.12 -2.27
C LYS A 119 23.37 0.40 -2.22
N THR A 120 22.56 0.09 -3.22
CA THR A 120 21.14 0.46 -3.23
C THR A 120 20.25 -0.76 -3.33
N VAL A 121 19.17 -0.79 -2.56
CA VAL A 121 18.17 -1.85 -2.57
C VAL A 121 16.79 -1.24 -2.74
N LEU A 122 16.10 -1.61 -3.82
CA LEU A 122 14.71 -1.27 -4.03
C LEU A 122 13.82 -2.14 -3.15
N VAL A 123 12.95 -1.56 -2.35
CA VAL A 123 11.94 -2.28 -1.58
C VAL A 123 10.55 -1.95 -2.11
N SER A 124 9.80 -2.99 -2.46
CA SER A 124 8.43 -2.84 -2.97
C SER A 124 7.43 -3.64 -2.15
N PRO A 125 6.44 -2.99 -1.52
CA PRO A 125 5.29 -3.66 -0.95
C PRO A 125 4.18 -3.92 -2.00
N VAL A 126 4.49 -3.75 -3.28
CA VAL A 126 3.52 -3.82 -4.38
C VAL A 126 4.04 -4.78 -5.46
N PRO A 127 3.25 -5.74 -5.94
CA PRO A 127 3.66 -6.69 -6.97
C PRO A 127 3.75 -6.01 -8.35
N TYR A 128 4.29 -6.71 -9.32
CA TYR A 128 4.35 -6.32 -10.74
C TYR A 128 5.09 -5.00 -11.04
N MET A 129 6.10 -4.65 -10.24
CA MET A 129 7.06 -3.59 -10.58
C MET A 129 8.10 -4.07 -11.60
N HIS A 130 8.52 -5.34 -11.51
CA HIS A 130 9.37 -6.02 -12.49
C HIS A 130 8.53 -6.96 -13.35
N TYR A 131 9.05 -7.29 -14.54
CA TYR A 131 8.34 -8.13 -15.50
C TYR A 131 7.89 -9.46 -14.89
N VAL A 132 6.62 -9.76 -15.07
CA VAL A 132 6.00 -11.06 -14.77
C VAL A 132 5.18 -11.47 -15.98
N LYS A 133 5.39 -12.71 -16.44
CA LYS A 133 4.71 -13.24 -17.62
C LYS A 133 3.19 -13.17 -17.47
N ASN A 134 2.51 -12.71 -18.51
CA ASN A 134 1.05 -12.55 -18.60
C ASN A 134 0.44 -11.50 -17.67
N HIS A 135 1.26 -10.67 -17.01
CA HIS A 135 0.77 -9.58 -16.17
C HIS A 135 1.18 -8.23 -16.75
N THR A 136 0.44 -7.18 -16.40
CA THR A 136 0.80 -5.79 -16.68
C THR A 136 1.63 -5.21 -15.55
N HIS A 137 2.46 -4.22 -15.86
CA HIS A 137 3.10 -3.41 -14.82
C HIS A 137 2.02 -2.76 -13.93
N VAL A 138 2.27 -2.67 -12.63
CA VAL A 138 1.29 -2.19 -11.63
C VAL A 138 0.68 -0.83 -11.93
N ALA A 139 1.34 0.04 -12.68
CA ALA A 139 0.80 1.34 -13.11
C ALA A 139 -0.34 1.22 -14.12
N PHE A 140 -0.59 0.04 -14.70
CA PHE A 140 -1.61 -0.22 -15.70
C PHE A 140 -2.66 -1.18 -15.12
N ASN A 141 -3.91 -0.77 -15.08
CA ASN A 141 -4.99 -1.49 -14.39
C ASN A 141 -5.86 -2.35 -15.31
N SER A 142 -5.34 -2.73 -16.48
CA SER A 142 -6.08 -3.49 -17.50
C SER A 142 -5.20 -4.59 -18.09
N ASP A 143 -5.82 -5.71 -18.41
CA ASP A 143 -5.18 -6.75 -19.20
C ASP A 143 -5.32 -6.40 -20.69
N PHE A 144 -4.19 -6.27 -21.39
CA PHE A 144 -4.11 -5.93 -22.82
C PHE A 144 -3.70 -7.14 -23.68
N GLY A 145 -3.65 -8.33 -23.07
CA GLY A 145 -3.11 -9.54 -23.68
C GLY A 145 -1.58 -9.64 -23.56
N SER A 146 -1.07 -10.85 -23.66
CA SER A 146 0.31 -11.22 -23.28
C SER A 146 1.41 -10.32 -23.88
N PHE A 147 1.29 -9.97 -25.18
CA PHE A 147 2.29 -9.14 -25.87
C PHE A 147 2.29 -7.69 -25.36
N LEU A 148 1.12 -7.05 -25.28
CA LEU A 148 0.99 -5.68 -24.82
C LEU A 148 1.26 -5.55 -23.31
N ASN A 149 0.92 -6.58 -22.52
CA ASN A 149 1.25 -6.63 -21.10
C ASN A 149 2.76 -6.50 -20.88
N LYS A 150 3.59 -7.22 -21.66
CA LYS A 150 5.05 -7.08 -21.61
C LYS A 150 5.52 -5.66 -21.95
N LEU A 151 4.87 -5.01 -22.91
CA LEU A 151 5.20 -3.64 -23.32
C LEU A 151 4.99 -2.64 -22.17
N THR A 152 4.01 -2.85 -21.28
CA THR A 152 3.75 -1.95 -20.14
C THR A 152 4.96 -1.82 -19.21
N PHE A 153 5.72 -2.88 -18.99
CA PHE A 153 6.96 -2.85 -18.21
C PHE A 153 8.05 -2.03 -18.90
N SER A 154 8.16 -2.15 -20.22
CA SER A 154 9.10 -1.35 -21.03
C SER A 154 8.76 0.14 -20.97
N LEU A 155 7.48 0.48 -21.06
CA LEU A 155 6.98 1.86 -20.95
C LEU A 155 7.22 2.45 -19.53
N ALA A 156 6.95 1.67 -18.48
CA ALA A 156 7.21 2.09 -17.12
C ALA A 156 8.72 2.35 -16.88
N ASN A 157 9.57 1.43 -17.32
CA ASN A 157 11.03 1.61 -17.26
C ASN A 157 11.50 2.82 -18.08
N PHE A 158 10.96 3.05 -19.27
CA PHE A 158 11.25 4.24 -20.07
C PHE A 158 10.85 5.52 -19.32
N GLY A 159 9.66 5.55 -18.74
CA GLY A 159 9.20 6.66 -17.90
C GLY A 159 10.16 6.94 -16.74
N MET A 160 10.64 5.91 -16.04
CA MET A 160 11.59 6.03 -14.94
C MET A 160 12.96 6.56 -15.43
N VAL A 161 13.47 6.07 -16.58
CA VAL A 161 14.70 6.59 -17.21
C VAL A 161 14.55 8.09 -17.52
N MET A 162 13.44 8.51 -18.10
CA MET A 162 13.20 9.91 -18.44
C MET A 162 13.08 10.78 -17.19
N THR A 163 12.37 10.33 -16.16
CA THR A 163 12.27 11.04 -14.86
C THR A 163 13.65 11.22 -14.22
N THR A 164 14.47 10.18 -14.20
CA THR A 164 15.84 10.23 -13.67
C THR A 164 16.73 11.20 -14.46
N MET A 165 16.60 11.24 -15.79
CA MET A 165 17.33 12.20 -16.63
C MET A 165 16.91 13.65 -16.39
N ILE A 166 15.63 13.90 -16.18
CA ILE A 166 15.10 15.23 -15.83
C ILE A 166 15.60 15.64 -14.44
N SER A 167 15.56 14.74 -13.48
CA SER A 167 16.04 14.97 -12.10
C SER A 167 17.52 15.33 -12.06
N LYS A 168 18.36 14.67 -12.87
CA LYS A 168 19.74 15.06 -13.05
C LYS A 168 19.91 16.54 -13.45
N LYS A 169 19.06 17.02 -14.37
CA LYS A 169 19.10 18.43 -14.80
C LYS A 169 18.68 19.37 -13.68
N TRP A 170 17.64 19.01 -12.92
CA TRP A 170 17.18 19.81 -11.77
C TRP A 170 18.26 19.95 -10.70
N LEU A 171 19.00 18.88 -10.42
CA LEU A 171 20.12 18.86 -9.47
C LEU A 171 21.40 19.48 -10.03
N LYS A 172 21.42 19.90 -11.30
CA LYS A 172 22.62 20.48 -11.98
C LYS A 172 23.87 19.60 -11.85
N LEU A 173 23.71 18.28 -11.83
CA LEU A 173 24.80 17.34 -11.68
C LEU A 173 25.72 17.36 -12.91
N THR A 174 27.00 17.59 -12.70
CA THR A 174 28.03 17.67 -13.76
C THR A 174 28.48 16.29 -14.27
N LYS A 175 28.37 15.27 -13.43
CA LYS A 175 28.73 13.89 -13.78
C LYS A 175 27.97 13.37 -15.01
N LYS A 176 28.68 12.77 -15.96
CA LYS A 176 28.06 12.18 -17.15
C LYS A 176 27.24 10.96 -16.79
N ILE A 177 25.93 11.03 -16.96
CA ILE A 177 24.99 9.92 -16.78
C ILE A 177 24.22 9.75 -18.08
N THR A 178 24.23 8.53 -18.64
CA THR A 178 23.56 8.21 -19.89
C THR A 178 22.24 7.45 -19.62
N ARG A 179 21.30 7.54 -20.58
CA ARG A 179 20.05 6.75 -20.52
C ARG A 179 20.34 5.24 -20.44
N LYS A 180 21.39 4.76 -21.11
CA LYS A 180 21.79 3.35 -21.10
C LYS A 180 22.21 2.90 -19.69
N GLN A 181 23.02 3.71 -18.98
CA GLN A 181 23.44 3.41 -17.61
C GLN A 181 22.23 3.33 -16.66
N ILE A 182 21.30 4.30 -16.73
CA ILE A 182 20.10 4.29 -15.90
C ILE A 182 19.26 3.06 -16.20
N LYS A 183 19.00 2.76 -17.49
CA LYS A 183 18.23 1.57 -17.90
C LYS A 183 18.87 0.28 -17.37
N THR A 184 20.17 0.15 -17.52
CA THR A 184 20.92 -1.03 -17.01
C THR A 184 20.77 -1.12 -15.48
N ALA A 185 20.96 -0.03 -14.75
CA ALA A 185 20.80 -0.01 -13.30
C ALA A 185 19.38 -0.43 -12.86
N LEU A 186 18.34 0.09 -13.50
CA LEU A 186 16.96 -0.29 -13.20
C LEU A 186 16.66 -1.77 -13.46
N LEU A 187 17.29 -2.38 -14.47
CA LEU A 187 17.10 -3.79 -14.82
C LEU A 187 17.95 -4.75 -13.98
N SER A 188 19.07 -4.28 -13.41
CA SER A 188 20.01 -5.08 -12.63
C SER A 188 20.00 -4.79 -11.13
N ASN A 189 19.17 -3.87 -10.68
CA ASN A 189 19.07 -3.51 -9.27
C ASN A 189 18.64 -4.69 -8.41
N LYS A 190 19.17 -4.74 -7.19
CA LYS A 190 18.60 -5.58 -6.14
C LYS A 190 17.22 -5.03 -5.78
N ALA A 191 16.22 -5.90 -5.75
CA ALA A 191 14.88 -5.54 -5.32
C ALA A 191 14.30 -6.62 -4.40
N ILE A 192 13.75 -6.16 -3.29
CA ILE A 192 13.07 -6.98 -2.29
C ILE A 192 11.59 -6.62 -2.32
N TYR A 193 10.76 -7.62 -2.59
CA TYR A 193 9.32 -7.52 -2.44
C TYR A 193 8.94 -7.94 -1.02
N THR A 194 8.48 -6.97 -0.23
CA THR A 194 7.98 -7.21 1.13
C THR A 194 6.52 -7.67 1.08
N ILE A 195 6.31 -8.76 0.39
CA ILE A 195 5.02 -9.38 0.11
C ILE A 195 5.10 -10.84 0.52
N SER A 196 4.05 -11.37 1.13
CA SER A 196 3.95 -12.79 1.43
C SER A 196 4.02 -13.64 0.14
N PRO A 197 4.91 -14.64 0.05
CA PRO A 197 4.92 -15.60 -1.05
C PRO A 197 3.59 -16.35 -1.21
N SER A 198 2.79 -16.44 -0.14
CA SER A 198 1.45 -17.01 -0.19
C SER A 198 0.47 -16.16 -1.01
N LEU A 199 0.72 -14.86 -1.15
CA LEU A 199 -0.04 -13.93 -2.00
C LEU A 199 0.59 -13.71 -3.36
N PHE A 200 1.91 -13.61 -3.40
CA PHE A 200 2.68 -13.34 -4.60
C PHE A 200 3.93 -14.23 -4.63
N PRO A 201 3.83 -15.46 -5.13
CA PRO A 201 4.99 -16.34 -5.28
C PRO A 201 6.05 -15.68 -6.17
N ARG A 202 7.34 -15.86 -5.82
CA ARG A 202 8.43 -15.35 -6.64
C ARG A 202 8.33 -15.92 -8.06
N PRO A 203 8.24 -15.07 -9.11
CA PRO A 203 8.20 -15.52 -10.48
C PRO A 203 9.46 -16.31 -10.87
N LYS A 204 9.28 -17.42 -11.58
CA LYS A 204 10.39 -18.32 -11.97
C LYS A 204 11.39 -17.67 -12.93
N GLU A 205 10.93 -16.69 -13.71
CA GLU A 205 11.74 -15.93 -14.66
C GLU A 205 12.62 -14.85 -14.03
N TRP A 206 12.49 -14.60 -12.72
CA TRP A 206 13.30 -13.61 -12.03
C TRP A 206 14.71 -14.13 -11.72
N ASN A 207 15.71 -13.25 -11.89
CA ASN A 207 17.08 -13.52 -11.46
C ASN A 207 17.21 -13.37 -9.93
N GLU A 208 18.37 -13.74 -9.40
CA GLU A 208 18.65 -13.75 -7.95
C GLU A 208 18.62 -12.35 -7.29
N ASN A 209 18.67 -11.27 -8.07
CA ASN A 209 18.56 -9.91 -7.55
C ASN A 209 17.12 -9.54 -7.15
N LEU A 210 16.11 -10.30 -7.60
CA LEU A 210 14.70 -10.05 -7.32
C LEU A 210 14.18 -11.10 -6.34
N LYS A 211 13.91 -10.68 -5.11
CA LYS A 211 13.47 -11.57 -4.03
C LYS A 211 12.06 -11.21 -3.52
N VAL A 212 11.34 -12.21 -3.05
CA VAL A 212 10.05 -12.04 -2.34
C VAL A 212 10.27 -12.58 -0.94
N LEU A 213 10.34 -11.68 0.05
CA LEU A 213 10.80 -11.97 1.41
C LEU A 213 9.75 -11.66 2.47
N GLY A 214 8.52 -12.09 2.23
CA GLY A 214 7.44 -12.03 3.20
C GLY A 214 6.97 -10.61 3.53
N TYR A 215 5.82 -10.52 4.16
CA TYR A 215 5.29 -9.26 4.64
C TYR A 215 6.03 -8.82 5.92
N GLN A 216 6.61 -7.64 5.89
CA GLN A 216 7.35 -7.08 7.01
C GLN A 216 6.48 -6.07 7.76
N GLN A 217 6.34 -6.28 9.06
CA GLN A 217 5.55 -5.44 9.95
C GLN A 217 6.45 -4.96 11.10
N PRO A 218 6.45 -3.65 11.43
CA PRO A 218 7.20 -3.12 12.56
C PRO A 218 6.62 -3.63 13.88
N HIS A 219 7.46 -3.67 14.91
CA HIS A 219 7.00 -3.97 16.27
C HIS A 219 6.06 -2.87 16.73
N ARG A 220 4.82 -3.22 17.02
CA ARG A 220 3.86 -2.26 17.57
C ARG A 220 3.96 -2.24 19.09
N ARG A 221 3.90 -1.04 19.68
CA ARG A 221 3.77 -0.92 21.14
C ARG A 221 2.45 -1.55 21.58
N LYS A 222 2.53 -2.43 22.58
CA LYS A 222 1.38 -3.22 23.10
C LYS A 222 0.37 -2.42 23.94
N ASN A 223 0.50 -1.10 24.05
CA ASN A 223 -0.26 -0.28 25.02
C ASN A 223 -1.58 0.27 24.46
N TRP A 224 -2.19 -0.40 23.47
CA TRP A 224 -3.54 -0.05 23.04
C TRP A 224 -4.55 -0.98 23.71
N GLU A 225 -5.55 -0.39 24.33
CA GLU A 225 -6.65 -1.11 24.97
C GLU A 225 -7.97 -0.65 24.33
N PRO A 226 -8.91 -1.57 24.09
CA PRO A 226 -10.24 -1.22 23.62
C PRO A 226 -11.01 -0.45 24.69
N ASP A 227 -11.84 0.48 24.27
CA ASP A 227 -12.81 1.08 25.17
C ASP A 227 -13.90 0.07 25.59
N LYS A 228 -14.69 0.45 26.60
CA LYS A 228 -15.74 -0.41 27.15
C LYS A 228 -16.78 -0.76 26.08
N ASP A 229 -17.20 0.23 25.30
CA ASP A 229 -18.27 0.10 24.31
C ASP A 229 -17.89 -0.89 23.19
N LEU A 230 -16.62 -0.85 22.73
CA LEU A 230 -16.10 -1.81 21.76
C LEU A 230 -16.06 -3.23 22.31
N ASN A 231 -15.65 -3.40 23.58
CA ASN A 231 -15.64 -4.71 24.22
C ASN A 231 -17.06 -5.28 24.36
N GLU A 232 -18.02 -4.47 24.81
CA GLU A 232 -19.43 -4.87 24.93
C GLU A 232 -20.02 -5.25 23.55
N PHE A 233 -19.70 -4.49 22.52
CA PHE A 233 -20.10 -4.80 21.14
C PHE A 233 -19.55 -6.15 20.68
N LEU A 234 -18.24 -6.41 20.89
CA LEU A 234 -17.61 -7.66 20.48
C LEU A 234 -18.16 -8.87 21.24
N GLU A 235 -18.42 -8.75 22.54
CA GLU A 235 -19.03 -9.81 23.33
C GLU A 235 -20.46 -10.09 22.92
N LYS A 236 -21.26 -9.06 22.65
CA LYS A 236 -22.64 -9.18 22.18
C LYS A 236 -22.71 -9.94 20.85
N HIS A 237 -21.80 -9.64 19.92
CA HIS A 237 -21.78 -10.18 18.56
C HIS A 237 -20.79 -11.33 18.34
N LYS A 238 -20.26 -11.96 19.42
CA LYS A 238 -19.22 -13.01 19.32
C LYS A 238 -19.62 -14.23 18.50
N SER A 239 -20.92 -14.51 18.37
CA SER A 239 -21.47 -15.61 17.55
C SER A 239 -21.83 -15.16 16.14
N ASP A 240 -21.74 -13.87 15.85
CA ASP A 240 -22.14 -13.29 14.57
C ASP A 240 -20.96 -13.16 13.60
N ARG A 241 -21.29 -12.99 12.32
CA ARG A 241 -20.30 -12.71 11.27
C ARG A 241 -20.00 -11.22 11.20
N ILE A 242 -19.28 -10.71 12.20
CA ILE A 242 -18.93 -9.29 12.27
C ILE A 242 -18.08 -8.90 11.04
N LEU A 243 -18.48 -7.83 10.36
CA LEU A 243 -17.71 -7.21 9.29
C LEU A 243 -16.85 -6.06 9.83
N PHE A 244 -15.62 -5.95 9.35
CA PHE A 244 -14.80 -4.75 9.56
C PHE A 244 -14.67 -3.97 8.27
N ILE A 245 -15.04 -2.68 8.28
CA ILE A 245 -15.08 -1.84 7.08
C ILE A 245 -14.14 -0.66 7.25
N THR A 246 -13.18 -0.52 6.31
CA THR A 246 -12.19 0.57 6.39
C THR A 246 -11.63 0.93 5.02
N PHE A 247 -11.43 2.21 4.78
CA PHE A 247 -10.65 2.68 3.64
C PHE A 247 -9.25 3.20 4.03
N GLY A 248 -8.85 2.98 5.31
CA GLY A 248 -7.52 3.30 5.81
C GLY A 248 -7.15 4.76 5.59
N SER A 249 -6.02 5.02 4.95
CA SER A 249 -5.55 6.37 4.61
C SER A 249 -6.22 6.98 3.37
N MET A 250 -7.13 6.25 2.70
CA MET A 250 -7.78 6.77 1.50
C MET A 250 -8.92 7.71 1.87
N THR A 251 -8.90 8.89 1.27
CA THR A 251 -10.02 9.83 1.33
C THR A 251 -11.00 9.56 0.19
N ASN A 252 -12.24 9.97 0.37
CA ASN A 252 -13.30 9.77 -0.59
C ASN A 252 -14.01 11.13 -0.83
N PRO A 253 -14.31 11.52 -2.08
CA PRO A 253 -15.00 12.79 -2.35
C PRO A 253 -16.44 12.83 -1.84
N LYS A 254 -17.05 11.67 -1.56
CA LYS A 254 -18.43 11.53 -1.10
C LYS A 254 -18.55 10.55 0.08
N PRO A 255 -17.85 10.80 1.19
CA PRO A 255 -17.79 9.82 2.27
C PRO A 255 -19.13 9.54 2.92
N ALA A 256 -19.98 10.56 3.08
CA ALA A 256 -21.33 10.40 3.67
C ALA A 256 -22.25 9.55 2.78
N GLU A 257 -22.24 9.75 1.45
CA GLU A 257 -23.03 8.96 0.50
C GLU A 257 -22.61 7.48 0.54
N ILE A 258 -21.30 7.22 0.50
CA ILE A 258 -20.76 5.85 0.54
C ILE A 258 -21.07 5.18 1.88
N THR A 259 -20.89 5.89 3.00
CA THR A 259 -21.20 5.34 4.33
C THR A 259 -22.68 4.99 4.43
N ARG A 260 -23.58 5.86 3.97
CA ARG A 260 -25.02 5.60 3.96
C ARG A 260 -25.37 4.37 3.14
N THR A 261 -24.84 4.25 1.90
CA THR A 261 -25.05 3.08 1.04
C THR A 261 -24.63 1.79 1.73
N ILE A 262 -23.47 1.81 2.42
CA ILE A 262 -22.98 0.63 3.16
C ILE A 262 -23.92 0.30 4.32
N ILE A 263 -24.33 1.28 5.13
CA ILE A 263 -25.21 1.06 6.27
C ILE A 263 -26.57 0.55 5.81
N GLU A 264 -27.18 1.12 4.78
CA GLU A 264 -28.45 0.64 4.21
C GLU A 264 -28.39 -0.86 3.84
N ILE A 265 -27.28 -1.30 3.23
CA ILE A 265 -27.08 -2.73 2.90
C ILE A 265 -26.95 -3.58 4.17
N LEU A 266 -26.17 -3.12 5.15
CA LEU A 266 -25.98 -3.85 6.41
C LEU A 266 -27.28 -3.97 7.20
N GLU A 267 -28.09 -2.92 7.25
CA GLU A 267 -29.42 -2.89 7.92
C GLU A 267 -30.38 -3.87 7.27
N GLN A 268 -30.54 -3.82 5.95
CA GLN A 268 -31.42 -4.70 5.19
C GLN A 268 -31.09 -6.19 5.39
N ASN A 269 -29.81 -6.48 5.63
CA ASN A 269 -29.32 -7.86 5.75
C ASN A 269 -28.93 -8.25 7.20
N HIS A 270 -29.24 -7.40 8.17
CA HIS A 270 -28.99 -7.64 9.59
C HIS A 270 -27.54 -7.98 9.95
N LEU A 271 -26.56 -7.42 9.25
CA LEU A 271 -25.15 -7.70 9.42
C LEU A 271 -24.48 -6.75 10.42
N PRO A 272 -23.91 -7.22 11.53
CA PRO A 272 -23.18 -6.36 12.46
C PRO A 272 -21.83 -5.94 11.86
N ALA A 273 -21.42 -4.70 12.14
CA ALA A 273 -20.17 -4.20 11.60
C ALA A 273 -19.45 -3.21 12.54
N ILE A 274 -18.11 -3.27 12.47
CA ILE A 274 -17.23 -2.23 12.98
C ILE A 274 -16.75 -1.38 11.80
N ILE A 275 -17.03 -0.07 11.84
CA ILE A 275 -16.75 0.86 10.75
C ILE A 275 -15.63 1.82 11.19
N ASN A 276 -14.47 1.71 10.52
CA ASN A 276 -13.33 2.57 10.82
C ASN A 276 -13.33 3.78 9.87
N THR A 277 -13.57 4.95 10.43
CA THR A 277 -13.59 6.22 9.69
C THR A 277 -12.19 6.70 9.29
N ALA A 278 -11.16 6.30 10.05
CA ALA A 278 -9.75 6.56 9.76
C ALA A 278 -9.47 8.00 9.24
N SER A 279 -8.98 8.12 8.01
CA SER A 279 -8.63 9.41 7.39
C SER A 279 -9.79 10.10 6.64
N GLY A 280 -11.05 9.75 6.94
CA GLY A 280 -12.22 10.39 6.35
C GLY A 280 -12.71 9.77 5.04
N GLY A 281 -12.31 8.54 4.73
CA GLY A 281 -12.89 7.77 3.62
C GLY A 281 -14.32 7.30 3.89
N LEU A 282 -14.68 7.17 5.17
CA LEU A 282 -16.01 6.93 5.71
C LEU A 282 -16.28 7.94 6.82
N VAL A 283 -17.55 8.19 7.14
CA VAL A 283 -17.96 9.11 8.21
C VAL A 283 -19.01 8.46 9.10
N LYS A 284 -18.99 8.81 10.39
CA LYS A 284 -20.03 8.40 11.33
C LYS A 284 -21.27 9.27 11.09
N PRO A 285 -22.44 8.70 10.77
CA PRO A 285 -23.69 9.47 10.67
C PRO A 285 -24.18 9.90 12.04
N ASP A 286 -25.03 10.93 12.10
CA ASP A 286 -25.64 11.40 13.35
C ASP A 286 -26.59 10.35 13.95
N ASN A 287 -27.34 9.63 13.09
CA ASN A 287 -28.26 8.57 13.50
C ASN A 287 -27.84 7.24 12.87
N PHE A 288 -27.67 6.22 13.70
CA PHE A 288 -27.40 4.84 13.29
C PHE A 288 -27.77 3.87 14.44
N ASP A 289 -27.98 2.62 14.13
CA ASP A 289 -28.23 1.57 15.12
C ASP A 289 -26.92 1.21 15.85
N SER A 290 -26.73 1.79 17.04
CA SER A 290 -25.52 1.53 17.86
C SER A 290 -25.44 0.10 18.41
N GLU A 291 -26.54 -0.63 18.39
CA GLU A 291 -26.59 -2.03 18.79
C GLU A 291 -25.93 -2.96 17.74
N ARG A 292 -25.93 -2.54 16.47
CA ARG A 292 -25.40 -3.32 15.33
C ARG A 292 -24.15 -2.72 14.71
N TYR A 293 -23.89 -1.43 14.89
CA TYR A 293 -22.74 -0.74 14.27
C TYR A 293 -21.89 -0.03 15.30
N HIS A 294 -20.61 -0.33 15.31
CA HIS A 294 -19.64 0.35 16.14
C HIS A 294 -18.68 1.16 15.28
N PHE A 295 -18.54 2.47 15.57
CA PHE A 295 -17.64 3.35 14.82
C PHE A 295 -16.35 3.60 15.57
N VAL A 296 -15.21 3.40 14.90
CA VAL A 296 -13.89 3.68 15.43
C VAL A 296 -13.13 4.63 14.48
N SER A 297 -12.21 5.42 15.02
CA SER A 297 -11.33 6.29 14.23
C SER A 297 -9.91 5.72 14.11
N ARG A 298 -9.45 5.00 15.12
CA ARG A 298 -8.14 4.33 15.17
C ARG A 298 -8.25 3.04 15.97
N ILE A 299 -7.82 1.96 15.36
CA ILE A 299 -7.78 0.64 15.98
C ILE A 299 -6.63 -0.18 15.38
N PRO A 300 -5.82 -0.88 16.18
CA PRO A 300 -4.78 -1.77 15.64
C PRO A 300 -5.42 -2.95 14.89
N TYR A 301 -5.05 -3.13 13.63
CA TYR A 301 -5.64 -4.17 12.79
C TYR A 301 -5.21 -5.58 13.22
N ASP A 302 -4.00 -5.72 13.73
CA ASP A 302 -3.49 -6.96 14.35
C ASP A 302 -4.27 -7.39 15.59
N TRP A 303 -4.90 -6.44 16.30
CA TRP A 303 -5.76 -6.73 17.44
C TRP A 303 -7.20 -7.07 17.03
N ILE A 304 -7.78 -6.32 16.08
CA ILE A 304 -9.20 -6.49 15.73
C ILE A 304 -9.46 -7.61 14.73
N PHE A 305 -8.58 -7.81 13.72
CA PHE A 305 -8.83 -8.77 12.64
C PHE A 305 -8.99 -10.23 13.13
N PRO A 306 -8.27 -10.73 14.15
CA PRO A 306 -8.54 -12.06 14.70
C PRO A 306 -9.93 -12.25 15.33
N LYS A 307 -10.68 -11.15 15.57
CA LYS A 307 -11.97 -11.14 16.26
C LYS A 307 -13.17 -10.98 15.30
N ILE A 308 -12.93 -10.85 14.01
CA ILE A 308 -13.96 -10.57 13.01
C ILE A 308 -14.01 -11.64 11.92
N TYR A 309 -15.15 -11.71 11.22
CA TYR A 309 -15.35 -12.69 10.15
C TYR A 309 -14.69 -12.28 8.84
N ALA A 310 -14.95 -11.06 8.37
CA ALA A 310 -14.44 -10.58 7.09
C ALA A 310 -14.13 -9.07 7.09
N VAL A 311 -13.28 -8.64 6.17
CA VAL A 311 -12.83 -7.24 6.01
C VAL A 311 -13.23 -6.70 4.66
N ILE A 312 -13.91 -5.55 4.65
CA ILE A 312 -14.15 -4.75 3.45
C ILE A 312 -13.20 -3.55 3.49
N HIS A 313 -12.29 -3.44 2.51
CA HIS A 313 -11.26 -2.41 2.59
C HIS A 313 -10.81 -1.90 1.21
N HIS A 314 -9.99 -0.84 1.21
CA HIS A 314 -9.52 -0.19 -0.02
C HIS A 314 -8.47 -1.00 -0.81
N GLY A 315 -7.81 -1.99 -0.21
CA GLY A 315 -6.76 -2.79 -0.86
C GLY A 315 -5.34 -2.25 -0.68
N GLY A 316 -5.07 -1.55 0.42
CA GLY A 316 -3.67 -1.24 0.78
C GLY A 316 -2.91 -2.53 1.13
N SER A 317 -1.64 -2.63 0.71
CA SER A 317 -0.82 -3.82 0.93
C SER A 317 -0.82 -4.30 2.38
N GLY A 318 -0.62 -3.40 3.36
CA GLY A 318 -0.61 -3.74 4.78
C GLY A 318 -1.94 -4.33 5.24
N THR A 319 -3.06 -3.68 4.93
CA THR A 319 -4.40 -4.16 5.30
C THR A 319 -4.70 -5.52 4.67
N THR A 320 -4.35 -5.70 3.39
CA THR A 320 -4.54 -6.98 2.67
C THR A 320 -3.78 -8.12 3.34
N HIS A 321 -2.50 -7.90 3.69
CA HIS A 321 -1.69 -8.92 4.36
C HIS A 321 -2.18 -9.23 5.78
N LEU A 322 -2.49 -8.19 6.57
CA LEU A 322 -2.95 -8.38 7.95
C LEU A 322 -4.30 -9.10 8.01
N ALA A 323 -5.24 -8.74 7.14
CA ALA A 323 -6.53 -9.41 7.08
C ALA A 323 -6.36 -10.89 6.69
N LEU A 324 -5.51 -11.20 5.70
CA LEU A 324 -5.27 -12.58 5.30
C LEU A 324 -4.51 -13.37 6.37
N LYS A 325 -3.48 -12.77 7.00
CA LYS A 325 -2.73 -13.36 8.11
C LYS A 325 -3.61 -13.69 9.32
N SER A 326 -4.69 -12.93 9.51
CA SER A 326 -5.70 -13.17 10.54
C SER A 326 -6.81 -14.12 10.10
N GLY A 327 -6.72 -14.74 8.92
CA GLY A 327 -7.72 -15.66 8.40
C GLY A 327 -9.05 -14.99 8.02
N CYS A 328 -9.07 -13.67 7.79
CA CYS A 328 -10.29 -12.97 7.39
C CYS A 328 -10.54 -13.09 5.89
N ALA A 329 -11.76 -13.47 5.51
CA ALA A 329 -12.22 -13.27 4.14
C ALA A 329 -12.21 -11.76 3.81
N GLN A 330 -11.95 -11.39 2.53
CA GLN A 330 -11.75 -10.00 2.18
C GLN A 330 -12.53 -9.59 0.93
N MET A 331 -13.09 -8.38 0.93
CA MET A 331 -13.54 -7.72 -0.29
C MET A 331 -12.82 -6.39 -0.45
N ILE A 332 -12.15 -6.21 -1.59
CA ILE A 332 -11.39 -5.00 -1.86
C ILE A 332 -12.20 -4.05 -2.74
N ILE A 333 -12.35 -2.81 -2.28
CA ILE A 333 -12.97 -1.68 -3.01
C ILE A 333 -11.86 -0.73 -3.43
N PRO A 334 -11.22 -0.97 -4.60
CA PRO A 334 -10.04 -0.22 -4.99
C PRO A 334 -10.36 1.24 -5.34
N HIS A 335 -9.48 2.14 -4.91
CA HIS A 335 -9.48 3.57 -5.23
C HIS A 335 -8.45 3.87 -6.31
N ILE A 336 -7.20 3.39 -6.14
CA ILE A 336 -6.04 3.71 -6.97
C ILE A 336 -5.19 2.47 -7.30
N ILE A 337 -4.39 2.60 -8.29
CA ILE A 337 -3.26 1.82 -8.85
C ILE A 337 -3.13 0.36 -8.36
N ASP A 338 -2.34 0.13 -7.32
CA ASP A 338 -1.98 -1.20 -6.79
C ASP A 338 -3.16 -1.92 -6.12
N GLN A 339 -4.14 -1.16 -5.66
CA GLN A 339 -5.34 -1.72 -5.02
C GLN A 339 -6.17 -2.59 -5.97
N PHE A 340 -6.16 -2.28 -7.28
CA PHE A 340 -6.79 -3.15 -8.30
C PHE A 340 -6.06 -4.48 -8.44
N VAL A 341 -4.74 -4.46 -8.28
CA VAL A 341 -3.93 -5.68 -8.31
C VAL A 341 -4.27 -6.56 -7.11
N TRP A 342 -4.31 -5.99 -5.91
CA TRP A 342 -4.69 -6.72 -4.70
C TRP A 342 -6.10 -7.27 -4.78
N ASN A 343 -7.06 -6.51 -5.33
CA ASN A 343 -8.42 -6.99 -5.57
C ASN A 343 -8.44 -8.25 -6.47
N THR A 344 -7.60 -8.25 -7.51
CA THR A 344 -7.50 -9.41 -8.41
C THR A 344 -6.81 -10.60 -7.73
N ILE A 345 -5.73 -10.37 -6.97
CA ILE A 345 -5.01 -11.44 -6.26
C ILE A 345 -5.92 -12.13 -5.23
N ILE A 346 -6.61 -11.37 -4.38
CA ILE A 346 -7.51 -11.91 -3.36
C ILE A 346 -8.67 -12.69 -3.97
N SER A 347 -9.28 -12.15 -5.03
CA SER A 347 -10.36 -12.82 -5.74
C SER A 347 -9.90 -14.12 -6.40
N ASN A 348 -8.73 -14.11 -7.09
CA ASN A 348 -8.19 -15.29 -7.74
C ASN A 348 -7.74 -16.36 -6.73
N MET A 349 -7.32 -15.97 -5.54
CA MET A 349 -7.02 -16.87 -4.43
C MET A 349 -8.28 -17.54 -3.87
N GLY A 350 -9.47 -17.00 -4.14
CA GLY A 350 -10.72 -17.44 -3.53
C GLY A 350 -10.85 -17.06 -2.06
N ALA A 351 -10.17 -16.01 -1.62
CA ALA A 351 -10.26 -15.48 -0.24
C ALA A 351 -11.30 -14.35 -0.12
N GLY A 352 -12.06 -14.08 -1.17
CA GLY A 352 -13.18 -13.15 -1.20
C GLY A 352 -13.65 -12.82 -2.60
N PRO A 353 -14.81 -12.16 -2.75
CA PRO A 353 -15.34 -11.77 -4.05
C PRO A 353 -14.53 -10.62 -4.64
N LYS A 354 -14.49 -10.52 -5.97
CA LYS A 354 -13.91 -9.38 -6.65
C LYS A 354 -14.78 -8.14 -6.43
N GLY A 355 -14.27 -7.17 -5.70
CA GLY A 355 -14.95 -5.90 -5.48
C GLY A 355 -14.86 -4.95 -6.69
N MET A 356 -15.49 -3.79 -6.56
CA MET A 356 -15.58 -2.76 -7.60
C MET A 356 -14.89 -1.47 -7.20
N LYS A 357 -14.53 -0.65 -8.20
CA LYS A 357 -13.95 0.68 -7.95
C LYS A 357 -14.89 1.54 -7.10
N ILE A 358 -14.34 2.29 -6.12
CA ILE A 358 -15.09 3.14 -5.19
C ILE A 358 -16.10 4.06 -5.88
N GLY A 359 -15.76 4.69 -6.98
CA GLY A 359 -16.67 5.59 -7.72
C GLY A 359 -17.78 4.89 -8.52
N LYS A 360 -17.89 3.56 -8.44
CA LYS A 360 -18.95 2.78 -9.09
C LYS A 360 -19.89 2.11 -8.10
N ILE A 361 -19.74 2.36 -6.81
CA ILE A 361 -20.59 1.79 -5.76
C ILE A 361 -22.02 2.32 -5.87
N THR A 362 -22.95 1.38 -5.81
CA THR A 362 -24.40 1.59 -5.62
C THR A 362 -24.91 0.45 -4.75
N THR A 363 -26.05 0.61 -4.08
CA THR A 363 -26.69 -0.47 -3.31
C THR A 363 -26.86 -1.72 -4.19
N LYS A 364 -27.39 -1.56 -5.40
CA LYS A 364 -27.67 -2.65 -6.35
C LYS A 364 -26.45 -3.51 -6.69
N ASN A 365 -25.23 -2.94 -6.78
CA ASN A 365 -24.05 -3.71 -7.17
C ASN A 365 -23.15 -4.12 -6.00
N LEU A 366 -23.24 -3.41 -4.87
CA LEU A 366 -22.43 -3.71 -3.68
C LEU A 366 -23.08 -4.79 -2.80
N GLU A 367 -24.40 -4.73 -2.61
CA GLU A 367 -25.15 -5.68 -1.78
C GLU A 367 -24.90 -7.14 -2.17
N PRO A 368 -25.03 -7.57 -3.44
CA PRO A 368 -24.76 -8.96 -3.80
C PRO A 368 -23.32 -9.40 -3.46
N LYS A 369 -22.37 -8.46 -3.50
CA LYS A 369 -20.98 -8.75 -3.19
C LYS A 369 -20.72 -8.88 -1.68
N ILE A 370 -21.39 -8.09 -0.87
CA ILE A 370 -21.35 -8.23 0.59
C ILE A 370 -22.00 -9.57 1.00
N LEU A 371 -23.14 -9.92 0.42
CA LEU A 371 -23.81 -11.19 0.67
C LEU A 371 -22.95 -12.39 0.21
N GLU A 372 -22.30 -12.29 -0.95
CA GLU A 372 -21.35 -13.31 -1.42
C GLU A 372 -20.20 -13.47 -0.43
N LEU A 373 -19.63 -12.36 0.08
CA LEU A 373 -18.53 -12.38 1.07
C LEU A 373 -18.93 -13.09 2.36
N VAL A 374 -20.13 -12.82 2.85
CA VAL A 374 -20.61 -13.35 4.15
C VAL A 374 -21.12 -14.79 4.02
N ASN A 375 -21.84 -15.13 2.94
CA ASN A 375 -22.53 -16.40 2.81
C ASN A 375 -21.68 -17.52 2.18
N ASN A 376 -20.63 -17.18 1.43
CA ASN A 376 -19.75 -18.18 0.85
C ASN A 376 -18.61 -18.54 1.82
N SER A 377 -18.82 -19.58 2.62
CA SER A 377 -17.85 -20.06 3.60
C SER A 377 -16.51 -20.52 3.00
N ALA A 378 -16.46 -20.80 1.69
CA ALA A 378 -15.21 -21.15 1.02
C ALA A 378 -14.20 -19.99 1.07
N PHE A 379 -14.64 -18.73 1.04
CA PHE A 379 -13.74 -17.57 1.17
C PHE A 379 -13.04 -17.56 2.52
N LYS A 380 -13.79 -17.78 3.60
CA LYS A 380 -13.22 -17.86 4.96
C LYS A 380 -12.22 -19.00 5.07
N LYS A 381 -12.59 -20.20 4.60
CA LYS A 381 -11.70 -21.37 4.60
C LYS A 381 -10.39 -21.12 3.82
N GLN A 382 -10.46 -20.48 2.66
CA GLN A 382 -9.25 -20.13 1.89
C GLN A 382 -8.39 -19.11 2.60
N ALA A 383 -9.00 -18.10 3.24
CA ALA A 383 -8.27 -17.11 4.03
C ALA A 383 -7.55 -17.76 5.23
N GLU A 384 -8.22 -18.68 5.95
CA GLU A 384 -7.63 -19.43 7.06
C GLU A 384 -6.47 -20.31 6.62
N GLN A 385 -6.61 -21.01 5.50
CA GLN A 385 -5.52 -21.79 4.91
C GLN A 385 -4.33 -20.93 4.51
N ALA A 386 -4.58 -19.73 3.99
CA ALA A 386 -3.53 -18.78 3.68
C ALA A 386 -2.86 -18.27 4.96
N ALA A 387 -3.61 -17.98 6.02
CA ALA A 387 -3.07 -17.57 7.32
C ALA A 387 -2.09 -18.61 7.88
N VAL A 388 -2.45 -19.90 7.86
CA VAL A 388 -1.57 -21.01 8.29
C VAL A 388 -0.26 -21.06 7.48
N ARG A 389 -0.31 -20.77 6.17
CA ARG A 389 0.91 -20.67 5.36
C ARG A 389 1.76 -19.47 5.71
N MET A 390 1.11 -18.31 5.89
CA MET A 390 1.78 -17.04 6.23
C MET A 390 2.41 -17.07 7.63
N GLU A 391 1.86 -17.84 8.58
CA GLU A 391 2.42 -18.01 9.92
C GLU A 391 3.81 -18.70 9.90
N LYS A 392 4.04 -19.54 8.89
CA LYS A 392 5.32 -20.26 8.70
C LYS A 392 6.36 -19.44 7.94
N GLU A 393 6.00 -18.24 7.48
CA GLU A 393 6.89 -17.36 6.74
C GLU A 393 7.82 -16.61 7.70
N ASP A 394 9.09 -16.98 7.71
CA ASP A 394 10.16 -16.26 8.41
C ASP A 394 11.27 -15.91 7.43
N PHE A 395 11.33 -14.65 7.05
CA PHE A 395 12.33 -14.12 6.12
C PHE A 395 13.25 -13.07 6.75
N ARG A 396 13.18 -12.90 8.08
CA ARG A 396 13.89 -11.81 8.75
C ARG A 396 15.39 -11.83 8.50
N GLU A 397 16.02 -13.00 8.66
CA GLU A 397 17.45 -13.16 8.47
C GLU A 397 17.87 -13.08 6.98
N GLU A 398 17.07 -13.66 6.09
CA GLU A 398 17.32 -13.56 4.63
C GLU A 398 17.16 -12.13 4.13
N LEU A 399 16.18 -11.40 4.66
CA LEU A 399 15.96 -9.97 4.37
C LEU A 399 17.20 -9.16 4.78
N TYR A 400 17.67 -9.35 6.01
CA TYR A 400 18.87 -8.70 6.52
C TYR A 400 20.09 -8.97 5.62
N LYS A 401 20.39 -10.24 5.34
CA LYS A 401 21.50 -10.63 4.45
C LYS A 401 21.35 -10.02 3.06
N SER A 402 20.14 -10.04 2.50
CA SER A 402 19.88 -9.47 1.17
C SER A 402 20.11 -7.96 1.09
N ILE A 403 20.02 -7.27 2.22
CA ILE A 403 20.30 -5.84 2.30
C ILE A 403 21.79 -5.58 2.46
N ILE A 404 22.49 -6.32 3.32
CA ILE A 404 23.88 -6.02 3.66
C ILE A 404 24.92 -6.66 2.74
N GLU A 405 24.61 -7.77 2.08
CA GLU A 405 25.52 -8.41 1.12
C GLU A 405 25.64 -7.59 -0.18
N LEU A 406 26.87 -7.42 -0.67
CA LEU A 406 27.18 -6.69 -1.91
C LEU A 406 26.87 -7.52 -3.15
#